data_ee49680739887fbb1e929f03d6feecaa
#
_entry.id   ee49680739887fbb1e929f03d6feecaa
#
_cell.length_a   1.000
_cell.length_b   1.000
_cell.length_c   1.000
_cell.angle_alpha   90.00
_cell.angle_beta   90.00
_cell.angle_gamma   90.00
#
_symmetry.space_group_name_H-M   'P 1'
#
loop_
_entity.id
_entity.type
_entity.pdbx_description
1 polymer ?
#
loop_
_entity_poly.entity_id
_entity_poly.type
_entity_poly.pdbx_seq_one_letter_code
_entity_poly.pdbx_strand_id
1 'polypeptide(L)'
;MNKIKLFIELIRLNSPIGYMLLFWPCLWGLTIAYKVNLNFLEYLNFIIYFFLGSVLMRSAGCIVNDIVDKDFDRKVKRTKERPIASEKISIFESLIYVSILCFLAFLILMQFNFLTIVLGIA
;
A
#
# COMPACT_ATOMS: atom_id res chain seq x y z
N MET A 1 -15.99 18.26 1.17
CA MET A 1 -14.53 17.94 1.12
C MET A 1 -14.21 17.36 -0.24
N ASN A 2 -13.06 17.73 -0.81
CA ASN A 2 -12.62 17.24 -2.12
C ASN A 2 -12.36 15.72 -2.07
N LYS A 3 -12.78 14.99 -3.09
CA LYS A 3 -12.57 13.52 -3.19
C LYS A 3 -11.09 13.13 -3.09
N ILE A 4 -10.21 13.96 -3.63
CA ILE A 4 -8.75 13.72 -3.56
C ILE A 4 -8.26 13.75 -2.11
N LYS A 5 -8.73 14.72 -1.32
CA LYS A 5 -8.38 14.81 0.10
C LYS A 5 -8.91 13.62 0.88
N LEU A 6 -10.14 13.20 0.60
CA LEU A 6 -10.74 12.02 1.23
C LEU A 6 -9.94 10.76 0.91
N PHE A 7 -9.50 10.61 -0.34
CA PHE A 7 -8.70 9.48 -0.74
C PHE A 7 -7.33 9.47 -0.04
N ILE A 8 -6.65 10.62 0.01
CA ILE A 8 -5.36 10.74 0.70
C ILE A 8 -5.50 10.40 2.19
N GLU A 9 -6.56 10.87 2.82
CA GLU A 9 -6.86 10.57 4.22
C GLU A 9 -7.16 9.08 4.40
N LEU A 10 -7.92 8.49 3.51
CA LEU A 10 -8.29 7.08 3.54
C LEU A 10 -7.07 6.16 3.47
N ILE A 11 -6.14 6.44 2.56
CA ILE A 11 -4.91 5.65 2.41
C ILE A 11 -3.82 6.04 3.40
N ARG A 12 -4.07 7.05 4.22
CA ARG A 12 -3.13 7.55 5.24
C ARG A 12 -1.76 7.92 4.65
N LEU A 13 -1.78 8.56 3.49
CA LEU A 13 -0.54 8.95 2.78
C LEU A 13 0.31 9.92 3.61
N ASN A 14 -0.33 10.74 4.45
CA ASN A 14 0.35 11.69 5.32
C ASN A 14 1.06 11.04 6.51
N SER A 15 0.90 9.72 6.70
CA SER A 15 1.54 8.97 7.78
C SER A 15 2.57 8.00 7.19
N PRO A 16 3.82 8.46 6.93
CA PRO A 16 4.80 7.66 6.20
C PRO A 16 5.29 6.42 6.93
N ILE A 17 5.11 6.35 8.25
CA ILE A 17 5.58 5.22 9.06
C ILE A 17 5.04 3.89 8.51
N GLY A 18 3.77 3.85 8.13
CA GLY A 18 3.12 2.60 7.69
C GLY A 18 3.78 1.98 6.46
N TYR A 19 3.91 2.74 5.36
CA TYR A 19 4.51 2.19 4.15
C TYR A 19 6.04 2.06 4.26
N MET A 20 6.68 2.88 5.08
CA MET A 20 8.11 2.73 5.33
C MET A 20 8.44 1.45 6.09
N LEU A 21 7.56 1.01 7.01
CA LEU A 21 7.73 -0.28 7.69
C LEU A 21 7.68 -1.47 6.73
N LEU A 22 6.92 -1.38 5.66
CA LEU A 22 6.91 -2.39 4.61
C LEU A 22 8.14 -2.29 3.70
N PHE A 23 8.60 -1.07 3.45
CA PHE A 23 9.70 -0.81 2.53
C PHE A 23 11.07 -1.21 3.09
N TRP A 24 11.36 -0.93 4.38
CA TRP A 24 12.69 -1.16 4.94
C TRP A 24 13.18 -2.60 4.80
N PRO A 25 12.38 -3.64 5.12
CA PRO A 25 12.82 -5.03 4.89
C PRO A 25 13.13 -5.33 3.43
N CYS A 26 12.35 -4.77 2.50
CA CYS A 26 12.61 -4.93 1.07
C CYS A 26 13.96 -4.31 0.69
N LEU A 27 14.27 -3.13 1.23
CA LEU A 27 15.55 -2.46 0.97
C LEU A 27 16.73 -3.26 1.52
N TRP A 28 16.58 -3.85 2.71
CA TRP A 28 17.63 -4.68 3.29
C TRP A 28 17.92 -5.91 2.43
N GLY A 29 16.87 -6.62 2.02
CA GLY A 29 17.01 -7.78 1.14
C GLY A 29 17.62 -7.42 -0.20
N LEU A 30 17.20 -6.32 -0.78
CA LEU A 30 17.73 -5.84 -2.06
C LEU A 30 19.20 -5.43 -1.95
N THR A 31 19.61 -4.80 -0.85
CA THR A 31 20.99 -4.40 -0.60
C THR A 31 21.89 -5.62 -0.50
N ILE A 32 21.44 -6.71 0.14
CA ILE A 32 22.17 -7.97 0.21
C ILE A 32 22.33 -8.56 -1.20
N ALA A 33 21.26 -8.58 -1.99
CA ALA A 33 21.29 -9.08 -3.36
C ALA A 33 22.21 -8.25 -4.27
N TYR A 34 22.27 -6.94 -4.06
CA TYR A 34 23.12 -6.04 -4.84
C TYR A 34 24.59 -6.42 -4.75
N LYS A 35 25.05 -6.77 -3.55
CA LYS A 35 26.46 -7.17 -3.34
C LYS A 35 26.85 -8.43 -4.11
N VAL A 36 25.85 -9.23 -4.52
CA VAL A 36 26.10 -10.52 -5.15
C VAL A 36 26.00 -10.45 -6.67
N ASN A 37 24.93 -9.86 -7.24
CA ASN A 37 24.62 -10.05 -8.66
C ASN A 37 24.06 -8.83 -9.42
N LEU A 38 23.72 -7.72 -8.78
CA LEU A 38 23.05 -6.61 -9.46
C LEU A 38 24.01 -5.50 -9.83
N ASN A 39 23.81 -4.84 -11.00
CA ASN A 39 24.48 -3.58 -11.27
C ASN A 39 23.74 -2.42 -10.60
N PHE A 40 24.38 -1.25 -10.51
CA PHE A 40 23.85 -0.11 -9.76
C PHE A 40 22.52 0.41 -10.34
N LEU A 41 22.36 0.40 -11.65
CA LEU A 41 21.14 0.88 -12.30
C LEU A 41 19.95 -0.03 -11.99
N GLU A 42 20.15 -1.35 -12.04
CA GLU A 42 19.11 -2.31 -11.66
C GLU A 42 18.73 -2.17 -10.19
N TYR A 43 19.72 -1.95 -9.33
CA TYR A 43 19.49 -1.72 -7.91
C TYR A 43 18.57 -0.53 -7.66
N LEU A 44 18.83 0.60 -8.34
CA LEU A 44 17.99 1.80 -8.24
C LEU A 44 16.56 1.53 -8.74
N ASN A 45 16.41 0.82 -9.85
CA ASN A 45 15.09 0.48 -10.39
C ASN A 45 14.29 -0.38 -9.41
N PHE A 46 14.92 -1.37 -8.79
CA PHE A 46 14.24 -2.22 -7.81
C PHE A 46 13.89 -1.47 -6.52
N ILE A 47 14.72 -0.50 -6.10
CA ILE A 47 14.37 0.37 -4.97
C ILE A 47 13.06 1.10 -5.27
N ILE A 48 12.93 1.67 -6.46
CA ILE A 48 11.72 2.37 -6.88
C ILE A 48 10.51 1.42 -6.89
N TYR A 49 10.66 0.23 -7.46
CA TYR A 49 9.58 -0.77 -7.51
C TYR A 49 9.12 -1.19 -6.13
N PHE A 50 10.03 -1.49 -5.22
CA PHE A 50 9.68 -1.88 -3.85
C PHE A 50 9.03 -0.73 -3.08
N PHE A 51 9.53 0.49 -3.27
CA PHE A 51 8.94 1.66 -2.63
C PHE A 51 7.49 1.88 -3.09
N LEU A 52 7.27 1.90 -4.40
CA LEU A 52 5.92 2.07 -4.97
C LEU A 52 5.00 0.93 -4.54
N GLY A 53 5.48 -0.30 -4.58
CA GLY A 53 4.72 -1.47 -4.14
C GLY A 53 4.34 -1.37 -2.67
N SER A 54 5.25 -0.93 -1.82
CA SER A 54 5.00 -0.76 -0.38
C SER A 54 3.92 0.30 -0.13
N VAL A 55 3.99 1.43 -0.83
CA VAL A 55 2.97 2.49 -0.71
C VAL A 55 1.60 1.97 -1.17
N LEU A 56 1.55 1.29 -2.32
CA LEU A 56 0.30 0.78 -2.89
C LEU A 56 -0.34 -0.28 -1.99
N MET A 57 0.44 -1.24 -1.53
CA MET A 57 -0.09 -2.33 -0.69
C MET A 57 -0.47 -1.84 0.70
N ARG A 58 0.29 -0.92 1.28
CA ARG A 58 -0.11 -0.31 2.55
C ARG A 58 -1.40 0.47 2.41
N SER A 59 -1.54 1.22 1.31
CA SER A 59 -2.77 1.96 1.03
C SER A 59 -3.98 1.04 0.91
N ALA A 60 -3.86 -0.04 0.15
CA ALA A 60 -4.91 -1.04 0.02
C ALA A 60 -5.26 -1.67 1.37
N GLY A 61 -4.25 -2.02 2.16
CA GLY A 61 -4.45 -2.58 3.50
C GLY A 61 -5.18 -1.63 4.44
N CYS A 62 -4.87 -0.35 4.40
CA CYS A 62 -5.58 0.67 5.19
C CYS A 62 -7.06 0.72 4.85
N ILE A 63 -7.39 0.68 3.55
CA ILE A 63 -8.78 0.72 3.10
C ILE A 63 -9.52 -0.54 3.56
N VAL A 64 -8.93 -1.72 3.39
CA VAL A 64 -9.54 -2.99 3.83
C VAL A 64 -9.79 -2.97 5.33
N ASN A 65 -8.82 -2.53 6.12
CA ASN A 65 -8.99 -2.43 7.57
C ASN A 65 -10.13 -1.49 7.94
N ASP A 66 -10.23 -0.34 7.28
CA ASP A 66 -11.28 0.64 7.56
C ASP A 66 -12.66 0.11 7.17
N ILE A 67 -12.77 -0.72 6.13
CA ILE A 67 -14.02 -1.39 5.75
C ILE A 67 -14.43 -2.39 6.83
N VAL A 68 -13.49 -3.24 7.27
CA VAL A 68 -13.75 -4.27 8.28
C VAL A 68 -14.11 -3.65 9.62
N ASP A 69 -13.42 -2.57 10.01
CA ASP A 69 -13.58 -1.94 11.32
C ASP A 69 -14.61 -0.81 11.33
N LYS A 70 -15.38 -0.62 10.25
CA LYS A 70 -16.30 0.48 10.09
C LYS A 70 -17.21 0.70 11.32
N ASP A 71 -17.83 -0.36 11.81
CA ASP A 71 -18.77 -0.26 12.93
C ASP A 71 -18.07 0.04 14.25
N PHE A 72 -16.88 -0.52 14.46
CA PHE A 72 -16.06 -0.21 15.62
C PHE A 72 -15.52 1.23 15.57
N ASP A 73 -15.08 1.68 14.41
CA ASP A 73 -14.51 3.02 14.23
C ASP A 73 -15.54 4.11 14.57
N ARG A 74 -16.82 3.88 14.27
CA ARG A 74 -17.91 4.80 14.59
C ARG A 74 -18.07 5.01 16.09
N LYS A 75 -17.77 4.00 16.89
CA LYS A 75 -17.97 3.99 18.35
C LYS A 75 -16.79 4.63 19.09
N VAL A 76 -15.66 4.82 18.44
CA VAL A 76 -14.43 5.33 19.05
C VAL A 76 -14.21 6.77 18.64
N LYS A 77 -14.05 7.66 19.63
CA LYS A 77 -13.91 9.10 19.40
C LYS A 77 -12.77 9.44 18.43
N ARG A 78 -11.66 8.69 18.51
CA ARG A 78 -10.48 8.94 17.67
C ARG A 78 -10.70 8.56 16.20
N THR A 79 -11.54 7.57 15.93
CA THR A 79 -11.69 6.98 14.59
C THR A 79 -13.03 7.25 13.91
N LYS A 80 -13.99 7.82 14.63
CA LYS A 80 -15.35 8.06 14.10
C LYS A 80 -15.38 8.99 12.88
N GLU A 81 -14.37 9.83 12.73
CA GLU A 81 -14.28 10.79 11.62
C GLU A 81 -13.57 10.22 10.38
N ARG A 82 -13.11 8.97 10.44
CA ARG A 82 -12.49 8.33 9.26
C ARG A 82 -13.47 8.31 8.09
N PRO A 83 -12.99 8.45 6.83
CA PRO A 83 -13.88 8.60 5.68
C PRO A 83 -14.94 7.49 5.54
N ILE A 84 -14.58 6.22 5.78
CA ILE A 84 -15.54 5.11 5.69
C ILE A 84 -16.45 5.06 6.91
N ALA A 85 -15.90 5.24 8.12
CA ALA A 85 -16.68 5.23 9.35
C ALA A 85 -17.72 6.35 9.38
N SER A 86 -17.36 7.54 8.89
CA SER A 86 -18.25 8.70 8.82
C SER A 86 -19.14 8.72 7.57
N GLU A 87 -19.07 7.68 6.75
CA GLU A 87 -19.84 7.54 5.49
C GLU A 87 -19.57 8.62 4.43
N LYS A 88 -18.44 9.30 4.51
CA LYS A 88 -18.02 10.23 3.46
C LYS A 88 -17.63 9.50 2.17
N ILE A 89 -17.15 8.25 2.29
CA ILE A 89 -16.86 7.35 1.19
C ILE A 89 -17.64 6.05 1.41
N SER A 90 -18.34 5.58 0.37
CA SER A 90 -19.10 4.34 0.45
C SER A 90 -18.16 3.12 0.42
N ILE A 91 -18.65 1.97 0.91
CA ILE A 91 -17.93 0.71 0.84
C ILE A 91 -17.67 0.31 -0.61
N PHE A 92 -18.66 0.51 -1.50
CA PHE A 92 -18.50 0.18 -2.91
C PHE A 92 -17.38 0.99 -3.57
N GLU A 93 -17.35 2.30 -3.31
CA GLU A 93 -16.29 3.20 -3.81
C GLU A 93 -14.91 2.78 -3.24
N SER A 94 -14.88 2.38 -1.98
CA SER A 94 -13.66 1.90 -1.33
C SER A 94 -13.13 0.62 -1.96
N LEU A 95 -14.03 -0.31 -2.31
CA LEU A 95 -13.65 -1.55 -3.00
C LEU A 95 -13.07 -1.28 -4.39
N ILE A 96 -13.59 -0.27 -5.09
CA ILE A 96 -13.01 0.17 -6.38
C ILE A 96 -11.58 0.67 -6.17
N TYR A 97 -11.35 1.49 -5.15
CA TYR A 97 -10.01 1.99 -4.84
C TYR A 97 -9.04 0.85 -4.51
N VAL A 98 -9.45 -0.12 -3.68
CA VAL A 98 -8.65 -1.30 -3.36
C VAL A 98 -8.29 -2.08 -4.62
N SER A 99 -9.27 -2.29 -5.50
CA SER A 99 -9.06 -3.02 -6.75
C SER A 99 -8.03 -2.34 -7.65
N ILE A 100 -8.11 -1.01 -7.78
CA ILE A 100 -7.16 -0.22 -8.56
C ILE A 100 -5.75 -0.30 -7.94
N LEU A 101 -5.65 -0.14 -6.63
CA LEU A 101 -4.35 -0.19 -5.92
C LEU A 101 -3.71 -1.56 -6.05
N CYS A 102 -4.48 -2.62 -5.88
CA CYS A 102 -3.97 -3.99 -6.03
C CYS A 102 -3.55 -4.30 -7.46
N PHE A 103 -4.29 -3.79 -8.45
CA PHE A 103 -3.94 -3.97 -9.86
C PHE A 103 -2.61 -3.27 -10.17
N LEU A 104 -2.42 -2.03 -9.72
CA LEU A 104 -1.17 -1.30 -9.91
C LEU A 104 -0.01 -2.01 -9.22
N ALA A 105 -0.22 -2.50 -8.00
CA ALA A 105 0.80 -3.26 -7.28
C ALA A 105 1.16 -4.56 -8.02
N PHE A 106 0.17 -5.22 -8.59
CA PHE A 106 0.38 -6.44 -9.38
C PHE A 106 1.24 -6.14 -10.63
N LEU A 107 0.98 -5.02 -11.32
CA LEU A 107 1.80 -4.61 -12.47
C LEU A 107 3.26 -4.41 -12.07
N ILE A 108 3.50 -3.82 -10.90
CA ILE A 108 4.86 -3.65 -10.37
C ILE A 108 5.48 -5.02 -10.06
N LEU A 109 4.73 -5.92 -9.44
CA LEU A 109 5.20 -7.28 -9.13
C LEU A 109 5.63 -8.03 -10.38
N MET A 110 4.95 -7.83 -11.50
CA MET A 110 5.29 -8.48 -12.77
C MET A 110 6.65 -8.06 -13.34
N GLN A 111 7.26 -7.00 -12.81
CA GLN A 111 8.61 -6.57 -13.21
C GLN A 111 9.72 -7.42 -12.59
N PHE A 112 9.38 -8.29 -11.65
CA PHE A 112 10.33 -9.16 -10.96
C PHE A 112 10.40 -10.54 -11.63
N ASN A 113 11.33 -11.40 -11.15
CA ASN A 113 11.46 -12.75 -11.66
C ASN A 113 10.32 -13.68 -11.18
N PHE A 114 10.23 -14.85 -11.77
CA PHE A 114 9.14 -15.80 -11.48
C PHE A 114 9.04 -16.17 -10.00
N LEU A 115 10.17 -16.43 -9.35
CA LEU A 115 10.18 -16.79 -7.93
C LEU A 115 9.62 -15.65 -7.07
N THR A 116 10.02 -14.43 -7.34
CA THR A 116 9.52 -13.24 -6.63
C THR A 116 8.02 -13.06 -6.84
N ILE A 117 7.53 -13.28 -8.06
CA ILE A 117 6.10 -13.19 -8.37
C ILE A 117 5.32 -14.22 -7.55
N VAL A 118 5.76 -15.47 -7.53
CA VAL A 118 5.11 -16.54 -6.76
C VAL A 118 5.08 -16.19 -5.26
N LEU A 119 6.18 -15.73 -4.70
CA LEU A 119 6.27 -15.35 -3.29
C LEU A 119 5.38 -14.14 -2.98
N GLY A 120 5.28 -13.19 -3.90
CA GLY A 120 4.45 -12.00 -3.73
C GLY A 120 2.95 -12.29 -3.75
N ILE A 121 2.52 -13.28 -4.52
CA ILE A 121 1.12 -13.71 -4.59
C ILE A 121 0.74 -14.54 -3.35
N ALA A 122 1.68 -15.31 -2.86
CA ALA A 122 1.46 -16.11 -1.66
C ALA A 122 1.35 -15.22 -0.42
#